data_586bfc9d55c511b45fc5dd85ad00298e
#
_entry.id   586bfc9d55c511b45fc5dd85ad00298e
#
_cell.length_a   1.000
_cell.length_b   1.000
_cell.length_c   1.000
_cell.angle_alpha   90.00
_cell.angle_beta   90.00
_cell.angle_gamma   90.00
#
_symmetry.space_group_name_H-M   'P 1'
#
loop_
_entity.id
_entity.type
_entity.pdbx_description
1 polymer ?
#
loop_
_entity_poly.entity_id
_entity_poly.type
_entity_poly.pdbx_seq_one_letter_code
_entity_poly.pdbx_strand_id
1 'polypeptide(L)'
;MNSPSNSQRPSTTHPPEPRAFQWRALISVLVALCFLMLAATGIVLFISPPGRVANWTDWSILGLRKSEWGGVHIWFGLLFLVVSVWHLALNWRPMLNYFKNRRQRSFGLRKEWLVACGIAVGIFVGTKAGLAPFSSLLAWNESIKGSWEQPQTRAPIPHAELLTLRELAAMAGTEVAVALVRLEAKGVKGATGDTIVAEIADQAKVPAARVYEIIASNLAKSGASGHGPGSGGGAGGGGGAGGPGNKTLVQFCADEGIELAVAQERLAAKSFKAEPTQTLRELAVANGLSRPFELIDIIRATSE
;
A
#
# COMPACT_ATOMS: atom_id res chain seq x y z
N MET A 1 56.40 -55.86 49.76
CA MET A 1 56.10 -54.44 49.72
C MET A 1 56.46 -53.91 48.34
N ASN A 2 55.55 -53.88 47.39
CA ASN A 2 55.76 -53.31 46.05
C ASN A 2 54.67 -52.29 45.81
N SER A 3 55.06 -51.01 45.78
CA SER A 3 54.19 -49.89 45.38
C SER A 3 53.99 -49.91 43.86
N PRO A 4 52.76 -49.71 43.36
CA PRO A 4 52.55 -49.56 41.93
C PRO A 4 52.90 -48.13 41.49
N SER A 5 53.81 -48.03 40.52
CA SER A 5 54.16 -46.79 39.85
C SER A 5 52.96 -46.23 39.08
N ASN A 6 52.52 -45.05 39.46
CA ASN A 6 51.49 -44.25 38.79
C ASN A 6 52.12 -43.64 37.51
N SER A 7 51.95 -44.28 36.36
CA SER A 7 52.37 -43.75 35.07
C SER A 7 51.30 -42.70 34.61
N GLN A 8 51.56 -41.42 34.89
CA GLN A 8 50.82 -40.29 34.32
C GLN A 8 51.02 -40.31 32.80
N ARG A 9 49.92 -40.58 32.06
CA ARG A 9 49.91 -40.35 30.63
C ARG A 9 50.00 -38.85 30.35
N PRO A 10 50.89 -38.40 29.47
CA PRO A 10 50.94 -37.01 29.08
C PRO A 10 49.64 -36.65 28.33
N SER A 11 48.97 -35.65 28.80
CA SER A 11 47.80 -35.05 28.11
C SER A 11 48.32 -34.31 26.86
N THR A 12 48.24 -34.93 25.73
CA THR A 12 48.48 -34.25 24.48
C THR A 12 47.30 -33.28 24.22
N THR A 13 47.50 -32.02 24.58
CA THR A 13 46.61 -30.93 24.17
C THR A 13 46.81 -30.71 22.67
N HIS A 14 46.00 -31.41 21.83
CA HIS A 14 45.92 -31.08 20.42
C HIS A 14 45.39 -29.64 20.30
N PRO A 15 46.03 -28.79 19.48
CA PRO A 15 45.46 -27.48 19.19
C PRO A 15 44.07 -27.68 18.57
N PRO A 16 43.11 -26.81 18.87
CA PRO A 16 41.74 -26.94 18.33
C PRO A 16 41.79 -26.88 16.82
N GLU A 17 41.34 -27.96 16.17
CA GLU A 17 41.23 -27.99 14.71
C GLU A 17 40.31 -26.85 14.23
N PRO A 18 40.67 -26.18 13.12
CA PRO A 18 39.82 -25.13 12.56
C PRO A 18 38.44 -25.73 12.23
N ARG A 19 37.40 -25.18 12.82
CA ARG A 19 36.02 -25.63 12.60
C ARG A 19 35.68 -25.52 11.14
N ALA A 20 35.40 -26.63 10.47
CA ALA A 20 34.95 -26.67 9.09
C ALA A 20 33.66 -25.80 8.93
N PHE A 21 33.56 -25.10 7.80
CA PHE A 21 32.43 -24.23 7.50
C PHE A 21 31.11 -25.01 7.48
N GLN A 22 30.15 -24.58 8.27
CA GLN A 22 28.88 -25.28 8.46
C GLN A 22 27.76 -24.68 7.59
N TRP A 23 27.60 -25.19 6.39
CA TRP A 23 26.57 -24.75 5.42
C TRP A 23 25.16 -24.77 6.00
N ARG A 24 24.81 -25.76 6.81
CA ARG A 24 23.48 -25.85 7.45
C ARG A 24 23.24 -24.69 8.40
N ALA A 25 24.25 -24.31 9.19
CA ALA A 25 24.15 -23.17 10.10
C ALA A 25 23.98 -21.87 9.32
N LEU A 26 24.79 -21.67 8.27
CA LEU A 26 24.69 -20.50 7.39
C LEU A 26 23.27 -20.36 6.82
N ILE A 27 22.75 -21.41 6.19
CA ILE A 27 21.41 -21.38 5.57
C ILE A 27 20.33 -21.12 6.61
N SER A 28 20.40 -21.72 7.80
CA SER A 28 19.42 -21.48 8.86
C SER A 28 19.43 -20.04 9.37
N VAL A 29 20.64 -19.46 9.56
CA VAL A 29 20.79 -18.05 9.96
C VAL A 29 20.28 -17.12 8.85
N LEU A 30 20.59 -17.43 7.59
CA LEU A 30 20.17 -16.62 6.46
C LEU A 30 18.64 -16.61 6.30
N VAL A 31 17.98 -17.77 6.45
CA VAL A 31 16.51 -17.87 6.50
C VAL A 31 15.94 -16.99 7.60
N ALA A 32 16.49 -17.04 8.81
CA ALA A 32 16.02 -16.25 9.94
C ALA A 32 16.19 -14.74 9.69
N LEU A 33 17.35 -14.32 9.18
CA LEU A 33 17.61 -12.91 8.84
C LEU A 33 16.69 -12.41 7.74
N CYS A 34 16.49 -13.19 6.67
CA CYS A 34 15.55 -12.84 5.61
C CYS A 34 14.11 -12.73 6.16
N PHE A 35 13.69 -13.64 7.02
CA PHE A 35 12.37 -13.56 7.66
C PHE A 35 12.21 -12.27 8.48
N LEU A 36 13.21 -11.91 9.30
CA LEU A 36 13.17 -10.68 10.09
C LEU A 36 13.11 -9.43 9.21
N MET A 37 13.89 -9.41 8.12
CA MET A 37 13.85 -8.30 7.15
C MET A 37 12.50 -8.22 6.43
N LEU A 38 11.92 -9.34 6.04
CA LEU A 38 10.58 -9.38 5.43
C LEU A 38 9.51 -8.92 6.40
N ALA A 39 9.58 -9.31 7.67
CA ALA A 39 8.65 -8.85 8.70
C ALA A 39 8.75 -7.33 8.89
N ALA A 40 9.97 -6.81 9.05
CA ALA A 40 10.20 -5.37 9.24
C ALA A 40 9.73 -4.56 8.02
N THR A 41 10.15 -4.94 6.81
CA THR A 41 9.75 -4.25 5.57
C THR A 41 8.26 -4.40 5.30
N GLY A 42 7.66 -5.54 5.63
CA GLY A 42 6.23 -5.79 5.52
C GLY A 42 5.41 -4.85 6.42
N ILE A 43 5.85 -4.63 7.66
CA ILE A 43 5.22 -3.67 8.59
C ILE A 43 5.30 -2.25 8.01
N VAL A 44 6.47 -1.83 7.52
CA VAL A 44 6.63 -0.49 6.91
C VAL A 44 5.70 -0.33 5.72
N LEU A 45 5.64 -1.31 4.82
CA LEU A 45 4.76 -1.27 3.65
C LEU A 45 3.28 -1.33 4.01
N PHE A 46 2.93 -2.01 5.11
CA PHE A 46 1.56 -2.07 5.63
C PHE A 46 1.05 -0.70 6.08
N ILE A 47 1.90 0.09 6.77
CA ILE A 47 1.53 1.42 7.27
C ILE A 47 1.79 2.56 6.28
N SER A 48 2.54 2.31 5.21
CA SER A 48 2.92 3.34 4.24
C SER A 48 1.69 3.88 3.48
N PRO A 49 1.72 5.17 3.05
CA PRO A 49 0.66 5.76 2.25
C PRO A 49 0.50 5.03 0.90
N PRO A 50 -0.66 5.18 0.21
CA PRO A 50 -0.81 4.75 -1.18
C PRO A 50 0.30 5.30 -2.07
N GLY A 51 0.66 4.57 -3.15
CA GLY A 51 1.78 4.97 -4.03
C GLY A 51 1.65 6.38 -4.58
N ARG A 52 0.44 6.77 -4.99
CA ARG A 52 0.14 8.14 -5.47
C ARG A 52 0.46 9.23 -4.44
N VAL A 53 0.13 8.99 -3.15
CA VAL A 53 0.43 9.94 -2.07
C VAL A 53 1.92 9.92 -1.75
N ALA A 54 2.52 8.72 -1.66
CA ALA A 54 3.94 8.57 -1.36
C ALA A 54 4.84 9.28 -2.38
N ASN A 55 4.56 9.12 -3.68
CA ASN A 55 5.34 9.76 -4.75
C ASN A 55 5.11 11.27 -4.79
N TRP A 56 3.87 11.69 -4.60
CA TRP A 56 3.51 13.10 -4.62
C TRP A 56 4.13 13.90 -3.47
N THR A 57 4.16 13.29 -2.26
CA THR A 57 4.68 13.92 -1.03
C THR A 57 6.15 13.62 -0.75
N ASP A 58 6.82 12.84 -1.60
CA ASP A 58 8.17 12.29 -1.36
C ASP A 58 8.29 11.60 0.02
N TRP A 59 7.27 10.77 0.34
CA TRP A 59 7.23 10.09 1.62
C TRP A 59 8.43 9.17 1.82
N SER A 60 9.08 9.33 2.97
CA SER A 60 10.22 8.50 3.36
C SER A 60 10.19 8.20 4.86
N ILE A 61 10.74 7.07 5.25
CA ILE A 61 10.96 6.65 6.64
C ILE A 61 12.35 6.04 6.75
N LEU A 62 13.10 6.40 7.79
CA LEU A 62 14.50 5.97 7.99
C LEU A 62 15.40 6.27 6.77
N GLY A 63 15.10 7.35 6.04
CA GLY A 63 15.87 7.76 4.86
C GLY A 63 15.58 6.99 3.58
N LEU A 64 14.64 6.06 3.57
CA LEU A 64 14.22 5.30 2.39
C LEU A 64 12.81 5.70 1.94
N ARG A 65 12.64 5.91 0.64
CA ARG A 65 11.35 6.13 -0.02
C ARG A 65 10.52 4.83 -0.04
N LYS A 66 9.23 4.94 -0.23
CA LYS A 66 8.34 3.77 -0.33
C LYS A 66 8.78 2.77 -1.40
N SER A 67 9.21 3.25 -2.57
CA SER A 67 9.72 2.41 -3.67
C SER A 67 10.97 1.63 -3.27
N GLU A 68 11.87 2.25 -2.49
CA GLU A 68 13.10 1.60 -2.01
C GLU A 68 12.76 0.52 -0.97
N TRP A 69 11.83 0.80 -0.03
CA TRP A 69 11.30 -0.23 0.88
C TRP A 69 10.68 -1.40 0.14
N GLY A 70 9.91 -1.11 -0.93
CA GLY A 70 9.36 -2.14 -1.82
C GLY A 70 10.44 -2.96 -2.50
N GLY A 71 11.49 -2.31 -3.01
CA GLY A 71 12.65 -2.97 -3.62
C GLY A 71 13.37 -3.90 -2.64
N VAL A 72 13.67 -3.41 -1.43
CA VAL A 72 14.28 -4.21 -0.35
C VAL A 72 13.40 -5.43 -0.03
N HIS A 73 12.09 -5.23 0.13
CA HIS A 73 11.15 -6.32 0.42
C HIS A 73 11.16 -7.40 -0.68
N ILE A 74 11.14 -7.00 -1.94
CA ILE A 74 11.15 -7.93 -3.09
C ILE A 74 12.47 -8.73 -3.11
N TRP A 75 13.63 -8.06 -2.96
CA TRP A 75 14.91 -8.75 -3.00
C TRP A 75 15.11 -9.72 -1.82
N PHE A 76 14.73 -9.31 -0.60
CA PHE A 76 14.75 -10.23 0.54
C PHE A 76 13.72 -11.34 0.40
N GLY A 77 12.58 -11.09 -0.22
CA GLY A 77 11.57 -12.09 -0.55
C GLY A 77 12.11 -13.16 -1.51
N LEU A 78 12.79 -12.73 -2.58
CA LEU A 78 13.41 -13.64 -3.54
C LEU A 78 14.52 -14.46 -2.88
N LEU A 79 15.41 -13.80 -2.12
CA LEU A 79 16.46 -14.49 -1.38
C LEU A 79 15.87 -15.49 -0.37
N PHE A 80 14.84 -15.09 0.39
CA PHE A 80 14.14 -15.96 1.33
C PHE A 80 13.58 -17.20 0.65
N LEU A 81 12.97 -17.04 -0.52
CA LEU A 81 12.45 -18.17 -1.30
C LEU A 81 13.56 -19.17 -1.65
N VAL A 82 14.66 -18.67 -2.20
CA VAL A 82 15.80 -19.52 -2.61
C VAL A 82 16.42 -20.25 -1.40
N VAL A 83 16.72 -19.50 -0.32
CA VAL A 83 17.35 -20.12 0.87
C VAL A 83 16.38 -21.04 1.62
N SER A 84 15.06 -20.78 1.58
CA SER A 84 14.05 -21.66 2.17
C SER A 84 13.97 -22.99 1.43
N VAL A 85 14.01 -22.99 0.10
CA VAL A 85 14.07 -24.22 -0.70
C VAL A 85 15.35 -25.00 -0.38
N TRP A 86 16.47 -24.31 -0.28
CA TRP A 86 17.75 -24.94 0.09
C TRP A 86 17.70 -25.46 1.54
N HIS A 87 17.18 -24.70 2.48
CA HIS A 87 16.98 -25.13 3.87
C HIS A 87 16.14 -26.40 3.92
N LEU A 88 15.04 -26.43 3.16
CA LEU A 88 14.16 -27.59 3.05
C LEU A 88 14.91 -28.81 2.48
N ALA A 89 15.70 -28.63 1.42
CA ALA A 89 16.49 -29.68 0.81
C ALA A 89 17.52 -30.28 1.79
N LEU A 90 18.23 -29.44 2.55
CA LEU A 90 19.18 -29.87 3.57
C LEU A 90 18.51 -30.59 4.74
N ASN A 91 17.26 -30.29 5.03
CA ASN A 91 16.48 -30.87 6.12
C ASN A 91 15.39 -31.85 5.63
N TRP A 92 15.47 -32.30 4.38
CA TRP A 92 14.46 -33.17 3.76
C TRP A 92 14.25 -34.46 4.53
N ARG A 93 15.33 -35.14 4.95
CA ARG A 93 15.24 -36.39 5.71
C ARG A 93 14.55 -36.22 7.08
N PRO A 94 14.93 -35.27 7.94
CA PRO A 94 14.16 -34.95 9.16
C PRO A 94 12.70 -34.68 8.88
N MET A 95 12.40 -33.88 7.85
CA MET A 95 11.03 -33.53 7.49
C MET A 95 10.20 -34.77 7.08
N LEU A 96 10.75 -35.65 6.22
CA LEU A 96 10.08 -36.89 5.85
C LEU A 96 9.82 -37.81 7.05
N ASN A 97 10.67 -37.77 8.08
CA ASN A 97 10.45 -38.54 9.30
C ASN A 97 9.22 -38.07 10.08
N TYR A 98 8.74 -36.83 9.88
CA TYR A 98 7.48 -36.37 10.42
C TYR A 98 6.26 -36.97 9.71
N PHE A 99 6.40 -37.48 8.48
CA PHE A 99 5.34 -38.23 7.78
C PHE A 99 5.30 -39.72 8.15
N LYS A 100 6.36 -40.26 8.81
CA LYS A 100 6.40 -41.67 9.22
C LYS A 100 6.00 -41.78 10.68
N ASN A 101 4.96 -42.54 10.93
CA ASN A 101 4.59 -42.93 12.30
C ASN A 101 5.61 -43.93 12.81
N ARG A 102 6.49 -43.54 13.78
CA ARG A 102 7.56 -44.38 14.34
C ARG A 102 7.06 -45.70 14.95
N ARG A 103 5.79 -45.73 15.39
CA ARG A 103 5.20 -46.90 16.07
C ARG A 103 4.59 -47.94 15.13
N GLN A 104 4.13 -47.52 13.94
CA GLN A 104 3.40 -48.41 13.03
C GLN A 104 4.05 -48.66 11.67
N ARG A 105 5.22 -48.10 11.38
CA ARG A 105 5.91 -48.15 10.06
C ARG A 105 5.02 -47.82 8.85
N SER A 106 3.83 -47.25 9.08
CA SER A 106 2.89 -46.87 8.03
C SER A 106 2.98 -45.40 7.72
N PHE A 107 2.82 -45.00 6.46
CA PHE A 107 2.59 -43.65 6.04
C PHE A 107 1.22 -43.21 6.58
N GLY A 108 1.18 -42.31 7.53
CA GLY A 108 -0.04 -41.73 8.07
C GLY A 108 0.12 -40.24 8.28
N LEU A 109 -0.86 -39.44 7.82
CA LEU A 109 -0.92 -38.01 8.10
C LEU A 109 -1.02 -37.86 9.63
N ARG A 110 0.02 -37.26 10.22
CA ARG A 110 0.02 -36.93 11.65
C ARG A 110 -1.00 -35.80 11.89
N LYS A 111 -1.57 -35.80 13.09
CA LYS A 111 -2.58 -34.81 13.50
C LYS A 111 -2.09 -33.37 13.32
N GLU A 112 -0.78 -33.16 13.52
CA GLU A 112 -0.12 -31.86 13.35
C GLU A 112 -0.23 -31.31 11.92
N TRP A 113 -0.13 -32.20 10.91
CA TRP A 113 -0.32 -31.84 9.50
C TRP A 113 -1.75 -31.44 9.18
N LEU A 114 -2.72 -32.21 9.71
CA LEU A 114 -4.13 -31.90 9.54
C LEU A 114 -4.47 -30.53 10.15
N VAL A 115 -3.93 -30.24 11.35
CA VAL A 115 -4.11 -28.95 12.00
C VAL A 115 -3.46 -27.83 11.20
N ALA A 116 -2.21 -28.01 10.74
CA ALA A 116 -1.52 -26.99 9.96
C ALA A 116 -2.25 -26.70 8.63
N CYS A 117 -2.66 -27.74 7.91
CA CYS A 117 -3.48 -27.58 6.70
C CYS A 117 -4.83 -26.92 7.00
N GLY A 118 -5.49 -27.34 8.09
CA GLY A 118 -6.76 -26.74 8.53
C GLY A 118 -6.61 -25.24 8.83
N ILE A 119 -5.53 -24.84 9.51
CA ILE A 119 -5.22 -23.41 9.75
C ILE A 119 -5.01 -22.68 8.41
N ALA A 120 -4.20 -23.22 7.51
CA ALA A 120 -3.92 -22.59 6.22
C ALA A 120 -5.19 -22.42 5.37
N VAL A 121 -6.02 -23.47 5.29
CA VAL A 121 -7.31 -23.42 4.60
C VAL A 121 -8.26 -22.45 5.30
N GLY A 122 -8.31 -22.46 6.63
CA GLY A 122 -9.14 -21.55 7.43
C GLY A 122 -8.79 -20.08 7.17
N ILE A 123 -7.49 -19.73 7.12
CA ILE A 123 -7.03 -18.37 6.76
C ILE A 123 -7.48 -18.03 5.34
N PHE A 124 -7.25 -18.91 4.37
CA PHE A 124 -7.61 -18.68 2.98
C PHE A 124 -9.12 -18.47 2.80
N VAL A 125 -9.92 -19.39 3.34
CA VAL A 125 -11.39 -19.32 3.23
C VAL A 125 -11.93 -18.12 4.01
N GLY A 126 -11.44 -17.88 5.23
CA GLY A 126 -11.86 -16.76 6.07
C GLY A 126 -11.56 -15.40 5.42
N THR A 127 -10.40 -15.27 4.79
CA THR A 127 -10.04 -14.06 4.02
C THR A 127 -10.94 -13.89 2.80
N LYS A 128 -11.14 -14.95 2.01
CA LYS A 128 -12.01 -14.92 0.81
C LYS A 128 -13.47 -14.62 1.16
N ALA A 129 -13.96 -15.16 2.26
CA ALA A 129 -15.34 -14.98 2.73
C ALA A 129 -15.54 -13.66 3.51
N GLY A 130 -14.49 -12.85 3.72
CA GLY A 130 -14.59 -11.60 4.46
C GLY A 130 -14.94 -11.76 5.95
N LEU A 131 -14.60 -12.89 6.55
CA LEU A 131 -14.91 -13.18 7.95
C LEU A 131 -13.95 -12.43 8.90
N ALA A 132 -14.46 -12.00 10.08
CA ALA A 132 -13.59 -11.55 11.16
C ALA A 132 -12.75 -12.73 11.71
N PRO A 133 -11.48 -12.52 12.09
CA PRO A 133 -10.75 -11.26 12.20
C PRO A 133 -10.07 -10.80 10.88
N PHE A 134 -10.13 -11.59 9.78
CA PHE A 134 -9.38 -11.32 8.54
C PHE A 134 -9.86 -10.03 7.87
N SER A 135 -11.17 -9.84 7.76
CA SER A 135 -11.76 -8.59 7.22
C SER A 135 -11.42 -7.37 8.06
N SER A 136 -11.37 -7.52 9.39
CA SER A 136 -11.04 -6.43 10.30
C SER A 136 -9.60 -5.94 10.12
N LEU A 137 -8.65 -6.86 9.89
CA LEU A 137 -7.25 -6.50 9.61
C LEU A 137 -7.12 -5.75 8.28
N LEU A 138 -7.83 -6.19 7.25
CA LEU A 138 -7.83 -5.51 5.95
C LEU A 138 -8.49 -4.13 6.04
N ALA A 139 -9.61 -4.01 6.75
CA ALA A 139 -10.27 -2.73 7.00
C ALA A 139 -9.37 -1.76 7.79
N TRP A 140 -8.62 -2.27 8.76
CA TRP A 140 -7.63 -1.47 9.49
C TRP A 140 -6.51 -0.96 8.57
N ASN A 141 -5.97 -1.81 7.69
CA ASN A 141 -4.99 -1.38 6.69
C ASN A 141 -5.53 -0.28 5.78
N GLU A 142 -6.77 -0.42 5.28
CA GLU A 142 -7.45 0.60 4.48
C GLU A 142 -7.66 1.90 5.27
N SER A 143 -8.01 1.81 6.55
CA SER A 143 -8.14 2.99 7.43
C SER A 143 -6.81 3.74 7.58
N ILE A 144 -5.70 3.01 7.79
CA ILE A 144 -4.36 3.60 7.85
C ILE A 144 -4.03 4.29 6.52
N LYS A 145 -4.26 3.62 5.39
CA LYS A 145 -3.99 4.20 4.07
C LYS A 145 -4.86 5.41 3.78
N GLY A 146 -6.13 5.37 4.17
CA GLY A 146 -7.06 6.49 4.04
C GLY A 146 -6.65 7.71 4.88
N SER A 147 -6.03 7.52 6.04
CA SER A 147 -5.57 8.63 6.88
C SER A 147 -4.48 9.49 6.24
N TRP A 148 -3.76 8.95 5.26
CA TRP A 148 -2.76 9.70 4.48
C TRP A 148 -3.36 10.57 3.39
N GLU A 149 -4.62 10.33 2.98
CA GLU A 149 -5.29 11.04 1.89
C GLU A 149 -5.99 12.31 2.40
N GLN A 150 -5.21 13.29 2.79
CA GLN A 150 -5.71 14.61 3.16
C GLN A 150 -5.81 15.53 1.93
N PRO A 151 -6.66 16.58 1.95
CA PRO A 151 -6.75 17.54 0.84
C PRO A 151 -5.40 18.13 0.43
N GLN A 152 -4.51 18.39 1.41
CA GLN A 152 -3.17 18.95 1.18
C GLN A 152 -2.18 17.97 0.54
N THR A 153 -2.37 16.66 0.75
CA THR A 153 -1.52 15.60 0.20
C THR A 153 -2.07 15.01 -1.10
N ARG A 154 -3.23 15.48 -1.55
CA ARG A 154 -3.90 14.96 -2.74
C ARG A 154 -3.35 15.60 -4.00
N ALA A 155 -2.80 14.77 -4.89
CA ALA A 155 -2.44 15.22 -6.22
C ALA A 155 -3.70 15.62 -7.03
N PRO A 156 -3.64 16.61 -7.92
CA PRO A 156 -4.78 17.03 -8.74
C PRO A 156 -5.35 15.88 -9.60
N ILE A 157 -4.47 15.03 -10.11
CA ILE A 157 -4.83 13.77 -10.78
C ILE A 157 -3.90 12.64 -10.33
N PRO A 158 -4.26 11.36 -10.56
CA PRO A 158 -3.34 10.24 -10.34
C PRO A 158 -2.07 10.41 -11.18
N HIS A 159 -0.92 10.19 -10.56
CA HIS A 159 0.40 10.32 -11.21
C HIS A 159 0.74 11.72 -11.76
N ALA A 160 0.25 12.78 -11.09
CA ALA A 160 0.57 14.15 -11.48
C ALA A 160 2.07 14.46 -11.44
N GLU A 161 2.86 13.70 -10.70
CA GLU A 161 4.33 13.78 -10.67
C GLU A 161 4.99 13.38 -12.00
N LEU A 162 4.31 12.63 -12.84
CA LEU A 162 4.79 12.20 -14.17
C LEU A 162 4.42 13.17 -15.29
N LEU A 163 3.62 14.20 -15.00
CA LEU A 163 3.26 15.22 -15.97
C LEU A 163 4.47 16.12 -16.28
N THR A 164 4.46 16.73 -17.46
CA THR A 164 5.34 17.84 -17.79
C THR A 164 4.92 19.09 -17.00
N LEU A 165 5.85 20.03 -16.81
CA LEU A 165 5.53 21.31 -16.18
C LEU A 165 4.41 22.04 -16.92
N ARG A 166 4.36 21.94 -18.25
CA ARG A 166 3.34 22.54 -19.11
C ARG A 166 1.95 22.00 -18.79
N GLU A 167 1.82 20.68 -18.70
CA GLU A 167 0.55 20.02 -18.37
C GLU A 167 0.10 20.36 -16.95
N LEU A 168 1.03 20.33 -15.99
CA LEU A 168 0.71 20.67 -14.60
C LEU A 168 0.32 22.15 -14.45
N ALA A 169 1.00 23.07 -15.15
CA ALA A 169 0.68 24.50 -15.16
C ALA A 169 -0.70 24.76 -15.78
N ALA A 170 -1.02 24.09 -16.88
CA ALA A 170 -2.34 24.19 -17.51
C ALA A 170 -3.45 23.72 -16.55
N MET A 171 -3.25 22.60 -15.83
CA MET A 171 -4.19 22.14 -14.80
C MET A 171 -4.34 23.12 -13.63
N ALA A 172 -3.27 23.82 -13.27
CA ALA A 172 -3.27 24.88 -12.27
C ALA A 172 -3.82 26.22 -12.80
N GLY A 173 -4.31 26.29 -14.04
CA GLY A 173 -4.76 27.54 -14.64
C GLY A 173 -3.66 28.60 -14.73
N THR A 174 -2.39 28.20 -14.85
CA THR A 174 -1.22 29.07 -14.86
C THR A 174 -0.47 28.93 -16.18
N GLU A 175 -0.04 30.02 -16.77
CA GLU A 175 0.79 30.00 -17.96
C GLU A 175 2.19 29.46 -17.65
N VAL A 176 2.77 28.65 -18.57
CA VAL A 176 4.07 27.98 -18.36
C VAL A 176 5.18 29.00 -18.05
N ALA A 177 5.20 30.16 -18.73
CA ALA A 177 6.17 31.18 -18.49
C ALA A 177 6.11 31.72 -17.04
N VAL A 178 4.89 31.92 -16.51
CA VAL A 178 4.67 32.34 -15.13
C VAL A 178 5.08 31.24 -14.14
N ALA A 179 4.80 29.99 -14.46
CA ALA A 179 5.22 28.85 -13.63
C ALA A 179 6.74 28.76 -13.50
N LEU A 180 7.47 28.95 -14.62
CA LEU A 180 8.95 28.98 -14.64
C LEU A 180 9.52 30.11 -13.78
N VAL A 181 9.01 31.35 -13.93
CA VAL A 181 9.43 32.49 -13.12
C VAL A 181 9.21 32.23 -11.63
N ARG A 182 8.07 31.62 -11.24
CA ARG A 182 7.78 31.27 -9.83
C ARG A 182 8.74 30.23 -9.29
N LEU A 183 9.07 29.21 -10.09
CA LEU A 183 10.02 28.16 -9.71
C LEU A 183 11.42 28.76 -9.52
N GLU A 184 11.90 29.61 -10.46
CA GLU A 184 13.19 30.27 -10.34
C GLU A 184 13.26 31.20 -9.11
N ALA A 185 12.20 31.97 -8.83
CA ALA A 185 12.09 32.79 -7.62
C ALA A 185 12.17 31.99 -6.31
N LYS A 186 11.88 30.70 -6.35
CA LYS A 186 12.02 29.77 -5.23
C LYS A 186 13.32 28.95 -5.27
N GLY A 187 14.23 29.27 -6.18
CA GLY A 187 15.52 28.60 -6.30
C GLY A 187 15.53 27.32 -7.13
N VAL A 188 14.43 26.99 -7.78
CA VAL A 188 14.33 25.84 -8.69
C VAL A 188 14.78 26.29 -10.08
N LYS A 189 16.01 25.94 -10.46
CA LYS A 189 16.65 26.38 -11.70
C LYS A 189 16.69 25.25 -12.74
N GLY A 190 16.69 25.63 -14.03
CA GLY A 190 16.89 24.66 -15.13
C GLY A 190 15.67 23.91 -15.55
N ALA A 191 14.49 24.17 -14.99
CA ALA A 191 13.24 23.60 -15.46
C ALA A 191 12.83 24.20 -16.80
N THR A 192 12.25 23.41 -17.68
CA THR A 192 11.60 23.83 -18.92
C THR A 192 10.14 23.41 -18.92
N GLY A 193 9.36 23.90 -19.89
CA GLY A 193 7.95 23.48 -19.99
C GLY A 193 7.75 21.98 -20.21
N ASP A 194 8.74 21.31 -20.76
CA ASP A 194 8.67 19.88 -21.12
C ASP A 194 9.38 18.98 -20.09
N THR A 195 9.98 19.57 -19.04
CA THR A 195 10.59 18.82 -17.94
C THR A 195 9.51 18.16 -17.08
N ILE A 196 9.71 16.89 -16.72
CA ILE A 196 8.78 16.13 -15.87
C ILE A 196 8.82 16.69 -14.43
N VAL A 197 7.66 16.81 -13.81
CA VAL A 197 7.53 17.37 -12.45
C VAL A 197 8.35 16.61 -11.41
N ALA A 198 8.42 15.27 -11.50
CA ALA A 198 9.28 14.46 -10.63
C ALA A 198 10.76 14.83 -10.78
N GLU A 199 11.25 15.10 -11.99
CA GLU A 199 12.64 15.52 -12.22
C GLU A 199 12.92 16.90 -11.62
N ILE A 200 11.98 17.83 -11.77
CA ILE A 200 12.07 19.17 -11.13
C ILE A 200 12.11 19.02 -9.61
N ALA A 201 11.27 18.16 -9.04
CA ALA A 201 11.19 17.89 -7.62
C ALA A 201 12.50 17.27 -7.09
N ASP A 202 13.05 16.28 -7.77
CA ASP A 202 14.31 15.63 -7.41
C ASP A 202 15.52 16.59 -7.50
N GLN A 203 15.60 17.40 -8.55
CA GLN A 203 16.66 18.42 -8.71
C GLN A 203 16.60 19.50 -7.61
N ALA A 204 15.40 19.94 -7.29
CA ALA A 204 15.17 20.94 -6.24
C ALA A 204 15.18 20.36 -4.82
N LYS A 205 15.22 19.04 -4.66
CA LYS A 205 15.10 18.32 -3.38
C LYS A 205 13.83 18.71 -2.60
N VAL A 206 12.73 18.86 -3.31
CA VAL A 206 11.42 19.17 -2.74
C VAL A 206 10.39 18.14 -3.23
N PRO A 207 9.31 17.91 -2.50
CA PRO A 207 8.21 17.06 -3.00
C PRO A 207 7.54 17.63 -4.26
N ALA A 208 7.02 16.77 -5.14
CA ALA A 208 6.23 17.21 -6.31
C ALA A 208 5.01 18.05 -5.90
N ALA A 209 4.41 17.77 -4.76
CA ALA A 209 3.37 18.61 -4.14
C ALA A 209 3.82 20.06 -3.97
N ARG A 210 5.07 20.27 -3.55
CA ARG A 210 5.61 21.61 -3.36
C ARG A 210 5.81 22.36 -4.68
N VAL A 211 6.21 21.64 -5.73
CA VAL A 211 6.30 22.22 -7.09
C VAL A 211 4.92 22.74 -7.52
N TYR A 212 3.87 21.93 -7.31
CA TYR A 212 2.50 22.34 -7.62
C TYR A 212 2.04 23.54 -6.79
N GLU A 213 2.31 23.58 -5.49
CA GLU A 213 1.99 24.72 -4.62
C GLU A 213 2.64 26.03 -5.10
N ILE A 214 3.90 25.97 -5.54
CA ILE A 214 4.62 27.14 -6.08
C ILE A 214 3.94 27.65 -7.34
N ILE A 215 3.53 26.75 -8.22
CA ILE A 215 2.85 27.08 -9.48
C ILE A 215 1.46 27.67 -9.21
N ALA A 216 0.70 27.07 -8.29
CA ALA A 216 -0.68 27.42 -7.98
C ALA A 216 -0.83 28.60 -6.99
N SER A 217 0.26 29.17 -6.47
CA SER A 217 0.27 30.09 -5.32
C SER A 217 -0.61 31.37 -5.45
N ASN A 218 -1.08 31.72 -6.65
CA ASN A 218 -1.99 32.85 -6.83
C ASN A 218 -3.48 32.47 -6.74
N LEU A 219 -3.84 31.21 -6.93
CA LEU A 219 -5.21 30.76 -6.79
C LEU A 219 -5.66 30.78 -5.31
N ALA A 220 -4.75 30.44 -4.39
CA ALA A 220 -4.99 30.48 -2.96
C ALA A 220 -5.19 31.92 -2.42
N LYS A 221 -4.58 32.94 -3.03
CA LYS A 221 -4.78 34.34 -2.64
C LYS A 221 -6.05 34.96 -3.22
N SER A 222 -6.52 34.48 -4.37
CA SER A 222 -7.77 34.96 -5.00
C SER A 222 -9.02 34.38 -4.37
N GLY A 223 -8.93 33.19 -3.76
CA GLY A 223 -10.04 32.51 -3.06
C GLY A 223 -10.25 32.96 -1.60
N ALA A 224 -9.29 33.72 -1.03
CA ALA A 224 -9.36 34.17 0.37
C ALA A 224 -9.99 35.56 0.58
N SER A 225 -10.45 36.22 -0.48
CA SER A 225 -11.10 37.53 -0.40
C SER A 225 -12.58 37.45 -0.76
N GLY A 226 -13.35 36.85 0.12
CA GLY A 226 -14.80 36.94 -0.01
C GLY A 226 -15.54 35.80 0.62
N HIS A 227 -15.71 35.84 1.94
CA HIS A 227 -17.01 35.70 2.62
C HIS A 227 -16.79 35.72 4.13
N GLY A 228 -17.40 36.65 4.76
CA GLY A 228 -17.48 36.81 6.20
C GLY A 228 -18.34 35.74 6.88
N PRO A 229 -18.49 35.79 8.23
CA PRO A 229 -18.80 34.64 9.05
C PRO A 229 -20.28 34.30 9.05
N GLY A 230 -20.64 33.11 8.65
CA GLY A 230 -21.93 32.49 8.80
C GLY A 230 -21.85 31.23 9.66
N SER A 231 -22.27 31.39 10.91
CA SER A 231 -22.54 30.37 11.91
C SER A 231 -23.39 29.22 11.36
N GLY A 232 -23.08 27.98 11.74
CA GLY A 232 -24.03 26.87 11.63
C GLY A 232 -23.34 25.52 11.80
N GLY A 233 -23.46 24.97 13.03
CA GLY A 233 -22.96 23.66 13.40
C GLY A 233 -23.70 22.52 12.73
N GLY A 234 -23.06 21.38 12.64
CA GLY A 234 -23.64 20.12 12.22
C GLY A 234 -22.59 19.02 12.30
N ALA A 235 -22.59 18.33 13.42
CA ALA A 235 -21.85 17.10 13.64
C ALA A 235 -22.31 16.00 12.70
N GLY A 236 -21.38 15.18 12.22
CA GLY A 236 -21.76 13.88 11.70
C GLY A 236 -20.78 13.26 10.72
N GLY A 237 -19.97 12.35 11.20
CA GLY A 237 -19.74 11.08 10.54
C GLY A 237 -18.77 11.03 9.38
N GLY A 238 -17.60 10.62 9.73
CA GLY A 238 -16.77 9.57 9.23
C GLY A 238 -16.87 9.10 7.81
N GLY A 239 -15.73 9.01 7.18
CA GLY A 239 -15.46 7.85 6.40
C GLY A 239 -15.04 8.05 5.00
N GLY A 240 -13.82 7.75 4.77
CA GLY A 240 -13.40 6.95 3.65
C GLY A 240 -13.36 7.63 2.31
N ALA A 241 -12.16 8.03 2.00
CA ALA A 241 -11.71 8.47 0.71
C ALA A 241 -12.22 7.65 -0.46
N GLY A 242 -12.89 8.17 -1.30
CA GLY A 242 -12.79 8.73 -2.51
C GLY A 242 -12.80 7.83 -3.74
N GLY A 243 -13.75 6.96 -3.99
CA GLY A 243 -14.19 6.63 -5.34
C GLY A 243 -15.57 7.25 -5.56
N PRO A 244 -16.01 7.45 -6.82
CA PRO A 244 -17.34 8.00 -7.10
C PRO A 244 -18.47 7.26 -6.39
N GLY A 245 -18.28 5.98 -6.04
CA GLY A 245 -19.23 5.17 -5.31
C GLY A 245 -19.51 5.63 -3.87
N ASN A 246 -18.64 6.44 -3.26
CA ASN A 246 -18.82 6.93 -1.89
C ASN A 246 -19.45 8.34 -1.84
N LYS A 247 -19.67 8.98 -2.99
CA LYS A 247 -20.38 10.25 -3.11
C LYS A 247 -21.87 9.98 -3.05
N THR A 248 -22.62 10.91 -2.42
CA THR A 248 -24.09 10.89 -2.53
C THR A 248 -24.50 11.23 -3.96
N LEU A 249 -25.72 10.86 -4.36
CA LEU A 249 -26.24 11.18 -5.69
C LEU A 249 -26.18 12.69 -5.95
N VAL A 250 -26.54 13.51 -4.94
CA VAL A 250 -26.46 14.98 -5.03
C VAL A 250 -25.02 15.44 -5.27
N GLN A 251 -24.05 14.93 -4.51
CA GLN A 251 -22.65 15.30 -4.65
C GLN A 251 -22.08 14.89 -6.02
N PHE A 252 -22.45 13.71 -6.47
CA PHE A 252 -22.00 13.22 -7.78
C PHE A 252 -22.58 14.07 -8.92
N CYS A 253 -23.88 14.38 -8.86
CA CYS A 253 -24.53 15.24 -9.87
C CYS A 253 -23.93 16.65 -9.91
N ALA A 254 -23.64 17.24 -8.74
CA ALA A 254 -23.00 18.54 -8.64
C ALA A 254 -21.58 18.54 -9.25
N ASP A 255 -20.82 17.51 -9.01
CA ASP A 255 -19.43 17.36 -9.54
C ASP A 255 -19.40 17.14 -11.07
N GLU A 256 -20.42 16.45 -11.61
CA GLU A 256 -20.53 16.16 -13.05
C GLU A 256 -21.29 17.25 -13.84
N GLY A 257 -21.85 18.25 -13.14
CA GLY A 257 -22.66 19.29 -13.78
C GLY A 257 -24.02 18.77 -14.32
N ILE A 258 -24.53 17.67 -13.74
CA ILE A 258 -25.79 17.06 -14.12
C ILE A 258 -26.87 17.53 -13.13
N GLU A 259 -28.02 17.96 -13.63
CA GLU A 259 -29.14 18.34 -12.78
C GLU A 259 -29.69 17.10 -12.06
N LEU A 260 -29.92 17.20 -10.73
CA LEU A 260 -30.35 16.07 -9.91
C LEU A 260 -31.62 15.43 -10.42
N ALA A 261 -32.57 16.27 -10.88
CA ALA A 261 -33.84 15.82 -11.44
C ALA A 261 -33.66 14.93 -12.67
N VAL A 262 -32.70 15.29 -13.57
CA VAL A 262 -32.36 14.53 -14.76
C VAL A 262 -31.73 13.19 -14.38
N ALA A 263 -30.86 13.18 -13.40
CA ALA A 263 -30.24 11.93 -12.91
C ALA A 263 -31.28 10.98 -12.30
N GLN A 264 -32.21 11.51 -11.51
CA GLN A 264 -33.30 10.71 -10.95
C GLN A 264 -34.26 10.18 -12.01
N GLU A 265 -34.60 10.97 -13.01
CA GLU A 265 -35.42 10.54 -14.15
C GLU A 265 -34.78 9.40 -14.93
N ARG A 266 -33.45 9.50 -15.23
CA ARG A 266 -32.71 8.45 -15.91
C ARG A 266 -32.65 7.14 -15.12
N LEU A 267 -32.49 7.24 -13.80
CA LEU A 267 -32.52 6.08 -12.91
C LEU A 267 -33.93 5.47 -12.81
N ALA A 268 -34.95 6.30 -12.72
CA ALA A 268 -36.33 5.86 -12.71
C ALA A 268 -36.75 5.17 -14.01
N ALA A 269 -36.28 5.64 -15.16
CA ALA A 269 -36.49 4.99 -16.48
C ALA A 269 -35.96 3.55 -16.52
N LYS A 270 -34.98 3.22 -15.69
CA LYS A 270 -34.46 1.84 -15.50
C LYS A 270 -35.07 1.12 -14.29
N SER A 271 -36.15 1.67 -13.72
CA SER A 271 -36.82 1.17 -12.51
C SER A 271 -35.97 1.16 -11.25
N PHE A 272 -34.93 1.98 -11.19
CA PHE A 272 -34.06 2.12 -10.03
C PHE A 272 -34.60 3.19 -9.07
N LYS A 273 -34.59 2.84 -7.77
CA LYS A 273 -34.91 3.80 -6.71
C LYS A 273 -33.69 4.67 -6.46
N ALA A 274 -33.85 5.99 -6.48
CA ALA A 274 -32.76 6.95 -6.35
C ALA A 274 -33.07 7.99 -5.27
N GLU A 275 -32.57 7.75 -4.05
CA GLU A 275 -32.65 8.75 -2.98
C GLU A 275 -31.46 9.71 -3.05
N PRO A 276 -31.68 11.04 -3.03
CA PRO A 276 -30.61 12.04 -3.20
C PRO A 276 -29.47 11.96 -2.20
N THR A 277 -29.76 11.54 -0.98
CA THR A 277 -28.82 11.50 0.15
C THR A 277 -28.04 10.19 0.26
N GLN A 278 -28.44 9.16 -0.47
CA GLN A 278 -27.70 7.88 -0.48
C GLN A 278 -26.45 7.97 -1.36
N THR A 279 -25.43 7.24 -0.95
CA THR A 279 -24.21 7.11 -1.76
C THR A 279 -24.47 6.24 -3.00
N LEU A 280 -23.72 6.45 -4.07
CA LEU A 280 -23.86 5.63 -5.29
C LEU A 280 -23.63 4.14 -5.02
N ARG A 281 -22.85 3.80 -3.99
CA ARG A 281 -22.66 2.42 -3.55
C ARG A 281 -23.92 1.84 -2.90
N GLU A 282 -24.54 2.60 -1.99
CA GLU A 282 -25.79 2.19 -1.35
C GLU A 282 -26.91 2.07 -2.37
N LEU A 283 -26.99 3.01 -3.30
CA LEU A 283 -27.96 2.97 -4.40
C LEU A 283 -27.73 1.73 -5.31
N ALA A 284 -26.48 1.39 -5.62
CA ALA A 284 -26.17 0.20 -6.41
C ALA A 284 -26.65 -1.07 -5.68
N VAL A 285 -26.31 -1.21 -4.40
CA VAL A 285 -26.73 -2.37 -3.59
C VAL A 285 -28.26 -2.42 -3.46
N ALA A 286 -28.92 -1.29 -3.20
CA ALA A 286 -30.37 -1.21 -3.06
C ALA A 286 -31.13 -1.60 -4.34
N ASN A 287 -30.50 -1.42 -5.50
CA ASN A 287 -31.05 -1.76 -6.81
C ASN A 287 -30.48 -3.06 -7.41
N GLY A 288 -29.77 -3.89 -6.59
CA GLY A 288 -29.28 -5.20 -7.00
C GLY A 288 -28.08 -5.19 -7.93
N LEU A 289 -27.39 -4.05 -8.06
CA LEU A 289 -26.17 -3.92 -8.88
C LEU A 289 -24.94 -4.29 -8.08
N SER A 290 -24.02 -4.99 -8.71
CA SER A 290 -22.76 -5.41 -8.07
C SER A 290 -21.72 -4.29 -7.99
N ARG A 291 -21.84 -3.23 -8.81
CA ARG A 291 -20.86 -2.14 -8.94
C ARG A 291 -21.53 -0.78 -9.10
N PRO A 292 -21.05 0.27 -8.38
CA PRO A 292 -21.55 1.65 -8.53
C PRO A 292 -21.34 2.25 -9.93
N PHE A 293 -20.39 1.71 -10.71
CA PHE A 293 -20.10 2.21 -12.06
C PHE A 293 -21.27 2.03 -13.04
N GLU A 294 -22.07 0.98 -12.86
CA GLU A 294 -23.26 0.75 -13.69
C GLU A 294 -24.31 1.86 -13.52
N LEU A 295 -24.44 2.39 -12.27
CA LEU A 295 -25.29 3.58 -12.02
C LEU A 295 -24.71 4.85 -12.64
N ILE A 296 -23.40 5.01 -12.58
CA ILE A 296 -22.70 6.17 -13.15
C ILE A 296 -22.91 6.25 -14.65
N ASP A 297 -22.81 5.11 -15.34
CA ASP A 297 -23.01 5.04 -16.78
C ASP A 297 -24.45 5.41 -17.17
N ILE A 298 -25.44 4.99 -16.38
CA ILE A 298 -26.86 5.36 -16.59
C ILE A 298 -27.08 6.86 -16.35
N ILE A 299 -26.47 7.43 -15.30
CA ILE A 299 -26.59 8.86 -14.98
C ILE A 299 -25.94 9.73 -16.08
N ARG A 300 -24.80 9.28 -16.63
CA ARG A 300 -24.08 9.98 -17.70
C ARG A 300 -24.69 9.79 -19.08
N ALA A 301 -25.44 8.72 -19.32
CA ALA A 301 -26.01 8.43 -20.62
C ALA A 301 -26.86 9.62 -21.10
N THR A 302 -26.40 10.28 -22.15
CA THR A 302 -27.19 11.32 -22.85
C THR A 302 -28.37 10.61 -23.51
N SER A 303 -29.60 11.07 -23.26
CA SER A 303 -30.74 10.59 -24.02
C SER A 303 -30.53 10.96 -25.51
N GLU A 304 -30.30 9.95 -26.37
CA GLU A 304 -30.46 10.10 -27.81
C GLU A 304 -31.92 10.32 -28.13
#